data_c205ba80a50dbc91c3cbea8c7f7bb0ee
#
_entry.id   c205ba80a50dbc91c3cbea8c7f7bb0ee
#
_cell.length_a   1.000
_cell.length_b   1.000
_cell.length_c   1.000
_cell.angle_alpha   90.00
_cell.angle_beta   90.00
_cell.angle_gamma   90.00
#
_symmetry.space_group_name_H-M   'P 1'
#
loop_
_entity.id
_entity.type
_entity.pdbx_description
1 polymer ?
#
loop_
_entity_poly.entity_id
_entity_poly.type
_entity_poly.pdbx_seq_one_letter_code
_entity_poly.pdbx_strand_id
1 'polypeptide(L)' 'MTMEKVDYSPAYLEAKKCLELAHDALTAGKFQDAYDHCLNAQAEMRLMSTAVKSWIPRKDD' A
#
# COMPACT_ATOMS: atom_id res chain seq x y z
N MET A 1 12.94 9.49 24.93
CA MET A 1 12.59 9.85 23.74
C MET A 1 12.15 8.79 22.87
N THR A 2 11.20 8.99 22.17
CA THR A 2 10.68 7.99 21.36
C THR A 2 11.27 8.02 20.05
N MET A 3 11.51 6.87 19.52
CA MET A 3 11.97 6.80 18.22
C MET A 3 10.83 6.94 17.34
N GLU A 4 10.89 7.80 16.43
CA GLU A 4 9.84 7.99 15.53
C GLU A 4 9.88 7.03 14.42
N LYS A 5 8.82 6.32 14.17
CA LYS A 5 8.72 5.43 13.04
C LYS A 5 8.09 6.16 11.88
N VAL A 6 8.49 5.80 10.69
CA VAL A 6 7.88 6.36 9.50
C VAL A 6 6.42 5.95 9.50
N ASP A 7 5.55 6.90 9.29
CA ASP A 7 4.13 6.65 9.33
C ASP A 7 3.67 6.04 8.01
N TYR A 8 3.16 4.83 8.07
CA TYR A 8 2.67 4.16 6.87
C TYR A 8 1.17 4.35 6.65
N SER A 9 0.50 5.05 7.57
CA SER A 9 -0.96 5.16 7.51
C SER A 9 -1.49 5.73 6.20
N PRO A 10 -0.90 6.80 5.65
CA PRO A 10 -1.42 7.31 4.39
C PRO A 10 -1.34 6.27 3.27
N ALA A 11 -0.23 5.53 3.19
CA ALA A 11 -0.08 4.51 2.17
C ALA A 11 -1.05 3.37 2.41
N TYR A 12 -1.24 2.99 3.66
CA TYR A 12 -2.18 1.94 4.00
C TYR A 12 -3.61 2.30 3.59
N LEU A 13 -4.04 3.51 3.94
CA LEU A 13 -5.39 3.93 3.62
C LEU A 13 -5.61 4.02 2.12
N GLU A 14 -4.62 4.51 1.41
CA GLU A 14 -4.72 4.63 -0.03
C GLU A 14 -4.73 3.25 -0.69
N ALA A 15 -3.91 2.33 -0.22
CA ALA A 15 -3.90 0.97 -0.75
C ALA A 15 -5.23 0.30 -0.50
N LYS A 16 -5.80 0.47 0.68
CA LYS A 16 -7.08 -0.12 1.01
C LYS A 16 -8.16 0.41 0.07
N LYS A 17 -8.16 1.72 -0.17
CA LYS A 17 -9.13 2.32 -1.06
C LYS A 17 -8.96 1.79 -2.49
N CYS A 18 -7.73 1.68 -2.95
CA CYS A 18 -7.48 1.16 -4.29
C CYS A 18 -7.93 -0.28 -4.42
N LEU A 19 -7.73 -1.08 -3.38
CA LEU A 19 -8.18 -2.47 -3.41
C LEU A 19 -9.70 -2.56 -3.47
N GLU A 20 -10.39 -1.71 -2.73
CA GLU A 20 -11.84 -1.69 -2.78
C GLU A 20 -12.35 -1.29 -4.14
N LEU A 21 -11.72 -0.28 -4.74
CA LEU A 21 -12.09 0.16 -6.07
C LEU A 21 -11.83 -0.94 -7.10
N ALA A 22 -10.72 -1.66 -6.95
CA ALA A 22 -10.41 -2.75 -7.85
C ALA A 22 -11.47 -3.85 -7.73
N HIS A 23 -11.86 -4.18 -6.52
CA HIS A 23 -12.87 -5.20 -6.29
C HIS A 23 -14.21 -4.78 -6.93
N ASP A 24 -14.61 -3.54 -6.71
CA ASP A 24 -15.86 -3.04 -7.27
C ASP A 24 -15.81 -3.06 -8.80
N ALA A 25 -14.68 -2.68 -9.37
CA ALA A 25 -14.56 -2.68 -10.82
C ALA A 25 -14.64 -4.10 -11.37
N LEU A 26 -14.04 -5.06 -10.67
CA LEU A 26 -14.12 -6.46 -11.10
C LEU A 26 -15.55 -6.97 -11.09
N THR A 27 -16.29 -6.66 -10.04
CA THR A 27 -17.67 -7.12 -9.96
C THR A 27 -18.55 -6.45 -10.99
N ALA A 28 -18.16 -5.26 -11.44
CA ALA A 28 -18.92 -4.55 -12.47
C ALA A 28 -18.45 -4.90 -13.88
N GLY A 29 -17.45 -5.76 -14.00
CA GLY A 29 -16.94 -6.15 -15.31
C GLY A 29 -16.03 -5.13 -15.94
N LYS A 30 -15.57 -4.14 -15.18
CA LYS A 30 -14.68 -3.10 -15.70
C LYS A 30 -13.24 -3.52 -15.46
N PHE A 31 -12.78 -4.43 -16.31
CA PHE A 31 -11.49 -5.08 -16.06
C PHE A 31 -10.29 -4.16 -16.21
N GLN A 32 -10.33 -3.22 -17.13
CA GLN A 32 -9.23 -2.28 -17.30
C GLN A 32 -9.13 -1.38 -16.08
N ASP A 33 -10.27 -0.91 -15.58
CA ASP A 33 -10.27 -0.07 -14.39
C ASP A 33 -9.75 -0.85 -13.20
N ALA A 34 -10.16 -2.12 -13.08
CA ALA A 34 -9.69 -2.95 -11.98
C ALA A 34 -8.18 -3.11 -12.03
N TYR A 35 -7.63 -3.33 -13.23
CA TYR A 35 -6.20 -3.48 -13.40
C TYR A 35 -5.47 -2.20 -12.98
N ASP A 36 -6.00 -1.04 -13.41
CA ASP A 36 -5.40 0.24 -13.05
C ASP A 36 -5.41 0.46 -11.55
N HIS A 37 -6.51 0.10 -10.89
CA HIS A 37 -6.57 0.24 -9.43
C HIS A 37 -5.60 -0.71 -8.75
N CYS A 38 -5.39 -1.89 -9.30
CA CYS A 38 -4.40 -2.82 -8.76
C CYS A 38 -3.00 -2.25 -8.86
N LEU A 39 -2.68 -1.60 -9.96
CA LEU A 39 -1.36 -0.99 -10.12
C LEU A 39 -1.17 0.12 -9.10
N ASN A 40 -2.22 0.91 -8.86
CA ASN A 40 -2.14 1.96 -7.85
C ASN A 40 -1.93 1.36 -6.47
N ALA A 41 -2.62 0.26 -6.17
CA ALA A 41 -2.45 -0.39 -4.88
C ALA A 41 -1.02 -0.90 -4.72
N GLN A 42 -0.43 -1.43 -5.79
CA GLN A 42 0.94 -1.91 -5.73
C GLN A 42 1.91 -0.78 -5.40
N ALA A 43 1.68 0.39 -5.98
CA ALA A 43 2.55 1.54 -5.70
C ALA A 43 2.45 1.93 -4.22
N GLU A 44 1.25 1.93 -3.67
CA GLU A 44 1.07 2.27 -2.26
C GLU A 44 1.66 1.20 -1.36
N MET A 45 1.53 -0.06 -1.76
CA MET A 45 2.12 -1.16 -1.00
C MET A 45 3.63 -1.05 -0.97
N ARG A 46 4.22 -0.59 -2.06
CA ARG A 46 5.64 -0.40 -2.11
C ARG A 46 6.09 0.67 -1.11
N LEU A 47 5.33 1.77 -1.05
CA LEU A 47 5.62 2.83 -0.08
C LEU A 47 5.49 2.30 1.33
N MET A 48 4.44 1.51 1.57
CA MET A 48 4.21 0.95 2.89
C MET A 48 5.31 0.01 3.28
N SER A 49 5.76 -0.84 2.36
CA SER A 49 6.81 -1.78 2.68
C SER A 49 8.14 -1.06 2.95
N THR A 50 8.39 0.04 2.25
CA THR A 50 9.57 0.83 2.52
C THR A 50 9.54 1.41 3.93
N ALA A 51 8.37 1.91 4.33
CA ALA A 51 8.22 2.45 5.68
C ALA A 51 8.43 1.36 6.73
N VAL A 52 7.81 0.21 6.52
CA VAL A 52 7.92 -0.89 7.47
C VAL A 52 9.34 -1.43 7.52
N LYS A 53 10.01 -1.45 6.39
CA LYS A 53 11.38 -1.91 6.35
C LYS A 53 12.27 -1.08 7.25
N SER A 54 11.99 0.21 7.36
CA SER A 54 12.79 1.07 8.22
C SER A 54 12.60 0.73 9.69
N TRP A 55 11.55 -0.05 10.03
CA TRP A 55 11.31 -0.44 11.40
C TRP A 55 12.06 -1.72 11.78
N ILE A 56 12.53 -2.46 10.79
CA ILE A 56 13.19 -3.73 11.06
C ILE A 56 14.60 -3.45 11.55
N PRO A 57 14.99 -3.97 12.71
CA PRO A 57 16.31 -3.69 13.23
C PRO A 57 17.41 -4.28 12.36
N ARG A 58 18.51 -3.54 12.25
CA ARG A 58 19.61 -4.03 11.50
C ARG A 58 20.31 -5.10 12.23
N LYS A 59 20.61 -6.11 11.52
CA LYS A 59 21.26 -7.18 12.13
C LYS A 59 22.66 -7.05 12.25
N ASP A 60 23.33 -6.54 11.52
CA ASP A 60 24.62 -6.54 11.58
C ASP A 60 25.21 -5.59 11.91
N ASP A 61 25.45 -5.38 12.02
CA ASP A 61 26.05 -4.60 12.27
C ASP A 61 26.32 -4.40 12.81
#